data_f087f64f1320926a71bb47f3dc38f1fa
#
_entry.id   f087f64f1320926a71bb47f3dc38f1fa
#
_cell.length_a   1.000
_cell.length_b   1.000
_cell.length_c   1.000
_cell.angle_alpha   90.00
_cell.angle_beta   90.00
_cell.angle_gamma   90.00
#
_symmetry.space_group_name_H-M   'P 1'
#
loop_
_entity.id
_entity.type
_entity.pdbx_description
1 polymer ?
#
loop_
_entity_poly.entity_id
_entity_poly.type
_entity_poly.pdbx_seq_one_letter_code
_entity_poly.pdbx_strand_id
1 'polypeptide(L)'
;ITVAAARTLAQRLVDKLGEPIATPWPGLTRLFPSAAVLAQASGDALGQLGIVRQRQAAIVGIAQAVASRRVQLHGGADVNATIAALKELPGIGDWTAQYIAMRALRWPDAFPAGDVALHKALGVQGLKNPAREAEQASLAWKPWRSYAVIRAWSGAMDTPSPPDATELIAASIRPAGAGCQKSPTKSAKAAATANTRSS
;
A
#
# COMPACT_ATOMS: atom_id res chain seq x y z
N ILE A 1 14.87 1.86 6.59
CA ILE A 1 15.14 0.51 6.04
C ILE A 1 14.43 0.34 4.71
N THR A 2 15.09 -0.26 3.74
CA THR A 2 14.48 -0.60 2.45
C THR A 2 13.54 -1.81 2.57
N VAL A 3 12.60 -1.96 1.63
CA VAL A 3 11.70 -3.12 1.60
C VAL A 3 12.48 -4.43 1.46
N ALA A 4 13.56 -4.44 0.65
CA ALA A 4 14.41 -5.62 0.50
C ALA A 4 15.07 -6.02 1.83
N ALA A 5 15.65 -5.06 2.56
CA ALA A 5 16.25 -5.32 3.86
C ALA A 5 15.20 -5.77 4.90
N ALA A 6 14.00 -5.20 4.89
CA ALA A 6 12.92 -5.64 5.78
C ALA A 6 12.50 -7.08 5.50
N ARG A 7 12.38 -7.47 4.22
CA ARG A 7 12.10 -8.87 3.84
C ARG A 7 13.20 -9.83 4.31
N THR A 8 14.47 -9.46 4.15
CA THR A 8 15.59 -10.28 4.63
C THR A 8 15.54 -10.51 6.14
N LEU A 9 15.26 -9.46 6.92
CA LEU A 9 15.13 -9.58 8.38
C LEU A 9 13.92 -10.43 8.77
N ALA A 10 12.79 -10.28 8.09
CA ALA A 10 11.60 -11.09 8.32
C ALA A 10 11.87 -12.58 8.00
N GLN A 11 12.58 -12.87 6.89
CA GLN A 11 12.96 -14.24 6.54
C GLN A 11 13.84 -14.87 7.63
N ARG A 12 14.88 -14.17 8.09
CA ARG A 12 15.75 -14.65 9.16
C ARG A 12 14.97 -14.92 10.46
N LEU A 13 13.99 -14.08 10.75
CA LEU A 13 13.10 -14.24 11.90
C LEU A 13 12.27 -15.54 11.78
N VAL A 14 11.70 -15.79 10.61
CA VAL A 14 10.95 -17.02 10.30
C VAL A 14 11.84 -18.24 10.39
N ASP A 15 13.03 -18.20 9.78
CA ASP A 15 13.96 -19.32 9.75
C ASP A 15 14.42 -19.71 11.17
N LYS A 16 14.59 -18.72 12.05
CA LYS A 16 15.10 -18.96 13.42
C LYS A 16 14.01 -19.31 14.42
N LEU A 17 12.86 -18.64 14.37
CA LEU A 17 11.82 -18.70 15.37
C LEU A 17 10.50 -19.29 14.87
N GLY A 18 10.35 -19.50 13.56
CA GLY A 18 9.14 -20.02 12.97
C GLY A 18 8.93 -21.51 13.22
N GLU A 19 7.69 -21.91 13.38
CA GLU A 19 7.30 -23.32 13.55
C GLU A 19 7.38 -24.05 12.20
N PRO A 20 8.03 -25.23 12.13
CA PRO A 20 8.05 -26.04 10.92
C PRO A 20 6.67 -26.50 10.52
N ILE A 21 6.36 -26.44 9.22
CA ILE A 21 5.14 -26.98 8.62
C ILE A 21 5.45 -27.78 7.35
N ALA A 22 4.61 -28.77 7.08
CA ALA A 22 4.62 -29.49 5.81
C ALA A 22 3.64 -28.81 4.84
N THR A 23 4.14 -28.39 3.68
CA THR A 23 3.30 -27.84 2.61
C THR A 23 3.68 -28.46 1.27
N PRO A 24 2.80 -28.45 0.26
CA PRO A 24 3.13 -28.89 -1.09
C PRO A 24 4.11 -27.96 -1.83
N TRP A 25 4.44 -26.80 -1.28
CA TRP A 25 5.36 -25.82 -1.86
C TRP A 25 6.74 -25.88 -1.20
N PRO A 26 7.80 -26.29 -1.90
CA PRO A 26 9.13 -26.47 -1.30
C PRO A 26 9.72 -25.24 -0.58
N GLY A 27 9.28 -24.04 -0.97
CA GLY A 27 9.74 -22.79 -0.35
C GLY A 27 8.97 -22.38 0.92
N LEU A 28 7.88 -23.06 1.27
CA LEU A 28 7.03 -22.72 2.43
C LEU A 28 7.14 -23.81 3.49
N THR A 29 8.19 -23.75 4.30
CA THR A 29 8.53 -24.78 5.29
C THR A 29 8.31 -24.36 6.73
N ARG A 30 7.98 -23.07 6.97
CA ARG A 30 7.78 -22.53 8.30
C ARG A 30 6.67 -21.50 8.35
N LEU A 31 5.94 -21.47 9.46
CA LEU A 31 5.02 -20.38 9.81
C LEU A 31 5.80 -19.17 10.33
N PHE A 32 5.19 -17.99 10.21
CA PHE A 32 5.68 -16.82 10.93
C PHE A 32 5.58 -17.07 12.44
N PRO A 33 6.60 -16.66 13.25
CA PRO A 33 6.58 -16.90 14.70
C PRO A 33 5.33 -16.33 15.37
N SER A 34 4.73 -17.09 16.27
CA SER A 34 3.58 -16.64 17.04
C SER A 34 3.94 -15.47 17.98
N ALA A 35 2.94 -14.71 18.39
CA ALA A 35 3.12 -13.64 19.37
C ALA A 35 3.71 -14.18 20.69
N ALA A 36 3.33 -15.38 21.12
CA ALA A 36 3.86 -16.01 22.31
C ALA A 36 5.38 -16.27 22.20
N VAL A 37 5.84 -16.76 21.05
CA VAL A 37 7.28 -17.00 20.78
C VAL A 37 8.04 -15.67 20.73
N LEU A 38 7.54 -14.68 20.02
CA LEU A 38 8.21 -13.38 19.90
C LEU A 38 8.23 -12.60 21.21
N ALA A 39 7.20 -12.74 22.05
CA ALA A 39 7.12 -12.08 23.36
C ALA A 39 8.24 -12.55 24.32
N GLN A 40 8.79 -13.75 24.12
CA GLN A 40 9.86 -14.34 24.91
C GLN A 40 11.23 -14.26 24.24
N ALA A 41 11.30 -13.72 23.00
CA ALA A 41 12.56 -13.62 22.30
C ALA A 41 13.52 -12.64 23.00
N SER A 42 14.75 -13.10 23.25
CA SER A 42 15.80 -12.24 23.84
C SER A 42 16.30 -11.20 22.83
N GLY A 43 16.76 -10.06 23.34
CA GLY A 43 17.41 -9.04 22.51
C GLY A 43 18.61 -9.59 21.75
N ASP A 44 19.40 -10.46 22.38
CA ASP A 44 20.57 -11.08 21.74
C ASP A 44 20.16 -11.99 20.58
N ALA A 45 19.11 -12.80 20.76
CA ALA A 45 18.59 -13.65 19.68
C ALA A 45 18.11 -12.83 18.47
N LEU A 46 17.39 -11.73 18.72
CA LEU A 46 16.95 -10.82 17.66
C LEU A 46 18.12 -10.02 17.06
N GLY A 47 19.12 -9.66 17.88
CA GLY A 47 20.34 -8.97 17.46
C GLY A 47 21.17 -9.78 16.48
N GLN A 48 21.32 -11.08 16.73
CA GLN A 48 22.02 -12.03 15.84
C GLN A 48 21.37 -12.11 14.44
N LEU A 49 20.08 -11.78 14.33
CA LEU A 49 19.39 -11.70 13.03
C LEU A 49 19.66 -10.39 12.27
N GLY A 50 20.38 -9.44 12.90
CA GLY A 50 20.64 -8.12 12.35
C GLY A 50 19.55 -7.09 12.68
N ILE A 51 18.66 -7.37 13.63
CA ILE A 51 17.61 -6.45 14.09
C ILE A 51 18.20 -5.50 15.11
N VAL A 52 18.17 -4.19 14.84
CA VAL A 52 18.70 -3.17 15.76
C VAL A 52 17.88 -3.06 17.04
N ARG A 53 18.52 -2.71 18.16
CA ARG A 53 17.93 -2.70 19.51
C ARG A 53 16.55 -2.02 19.60
N GLN A 54 16.38 -0.86 18.97
CA GLN A 54 15.11 -0.15 19.00
C GLN A 54 13.97 -0.97 18.36
N ARG A 55 14.25 -1.70 17.27
CA ARG A 55 13.26 -2.57 16.62
C ARG A 55 13.02 -3.85 17.38
N GLN A 56 14.05 -4.38 18.07
CA GLN A 56 13.87 -5.53 18.97
C GLN A 56 12.84 -5.22 20.05
N ALA A 57 12.96 -4.07 20.72
CA ALA A 57 12.02 -3.63 21.74
C ALA A 57 10.58 -3.47 21.19
N ALA A 58 10.45 -2.90 19.99
CA ALA A 58 9.15 -2.75 19.33
C ALA A 58 8.52 -4.11 18.98
N ILE A 59 9.30 -5.06 18.42
CA ILE A 59 8.82 -6.40 18.06
C ILE A 59 8.34 -7.15 19.31
N VAL A 60 9.15 -7.18 20.36
CA VAL A 60 8.82 -7.85 21.63
C VAL A 60 7.61 -7.16 22.29
N GLY A 61 7.59 -5.83 22.32
CA GLY A 61 6.50 -5.06 22.90
C GLY A 61 5.15 -5.31 22.21
N ILE A 62 5.10 -5.33 20.87
CA ILE A 62 3.88 -5.69 20.14
C ILE A 62 3.49 -7.14 20.45
N ALA A 63 4.44 -8.07 20.43
CA ALA A 63 4.18 -9.48 20.68
C ALA A 63 3.60 -9.71 22.07
N GLN A 64 4.14 -9.05 23.11
CA GLN A 64 3.63 -9.08 24.48
C GLN A 64 2.22 -8.48 24.58
N ALA A 65 1.98 -7.34 23.90
CA ALA A 65 0.67 -6.69 23.89
C ALA A 65 -0.39 -7.55 23.21
N VAL A 66 -0.03 -8.28 22.15
CA VAL A 66 -0.93 -9.23 21.47
C VAL A 66 -1.17 -10.48 22.32
N ALA A 67 -0.11 -11.07 22.88
CA ALA A 67 -0.20 -12.25 23.73
C ALA A 67 -1.06 -12.00 25.00
N SER A 68 -0.97 -10.81 25.59
CA SER A 68 -1.80 -10.37 26.73
C SER A 68 -3.18 -9.83 26.33
N ARG A 69 -3.54 -9.86 25.06
CA ARG A 69 -4.79 -9.30 24.50
C ARG A 69 -5.00 -7.80 24.71
N ARG A 70 -3.97 -7.05 25.10
CA ARG A 70 -4.00 -5.59 25.19
C ARG A 70 -4.12 -4.93 23.80
N VAL A 71 -3.54 -5.57 22.79
CA VAL A 71 -3.69 -5.20 21.37
C VAL A 71 -4.33 -6.37 20.65
N GLN A 72 -5.37 -6.10 19.86
CA GLN A 72 -6.08 -7.10 19.07
C GLN A 72 -5.89 -6.82 17.59
N LEU A 73 -5.28 -7.77 16.86
CA LEU A 73 -4.94 -7.62 15.44
C LEU A 73 -5.80 -8.55 14.57
N HIS A 74 -7.11 -8.37 14.62
CA HIS A 74 -8.06 -9.12 13.80
C HIS A 74 -9.15 -8.20 13.22
N GLY A 75 -9.85 -8.62 12.19
CA GLY A 75 -10.80 -7.80 11.43
C GLY A 75 -12.07 -7.33 12.19
N GLY A 76 -12.26 -7.75 13.43
CA GLY A 76 -13.38 -7.29 14.29
C GLY A 76 -12.91 -6.43 15.47
N ALA A 77 -11.63 -6.10 15.56
CA ALA A 77 -11.09 -5.27 16.64
C ALA A 77 -11.53 -3.80 16.48
N ASP A 78 -11.70 -3.11 17.62
CA ASP A 78 -11.86 -1.66 17.62
C ASP A 78 -10.57 -1.01 17.10
N VAL A 79 -10.68 -0.39 15.94
CA VAL A 79 -9.53 0.21 15.24
C VAL A 79 -8.93 1.36 16.03
N ASN A 80 -9.76 2.26 16.57
CA ASN A 80 -9.29 3.46 17.27
C ASN A 80 -8.62 3.07 18.59
N ALA A 81 -9.24 2.17 19.36
CA ALA A 81 -8.66 1.64 20.59
C ALA A 81 -7.34 0.89 20.31
N THR A 82 -7.29 0.10 19.22
CA THR A 82 -6.06 -0.61 18.82
C THR A 82 -4.94 0.34 18.40
N ILE A 83 -5.23 1.39 17.61
CA ILE A 83 -4.24 2.42 17.24
C ILE A 83 -3.71 3.13 18.48
N ALA A 84 -4.58 3.52 19.41
CA ALA A 84 -4.18 4.15 20.66
C ALA A 84 -3.25 3.24 21.47
N ALA A 85 -3.62 1.98 21.69
CA ALA A 85 -2.81 1.01 22.41
C ALA A 85 -1.46 0.72 21.73
N LEU A 86 -1.41 0.68 20.40
CA LEU A 86 -0.17 0.52 19.63
C LEU A 86 0.77 1.71 19.85
N LYS A 87 0.27 2.93 19.89
CA LYS A 87 1.06 4.16 20.07
C LYS A 87 1.64 4.31 21.48
N GLU A 88 1.11 3.58 22.46
CA GLU A 88 1.70 3.48 23.80
C GLU A 88 2.96 2.62 23.84
N LEU A 89 3.20 1.78 22.82
CA LEU A 89 4.33 0.88 22.78
C LEU A 89 5.62 1.60 22.34
N PRO A 90 6.75 1.40 23.04
CA PRO A 90 8.02 2.00 22.66
C PRO A 90 8.42 1.66 21.21
N GLY A 91 8.74 2.69 20.43
CA GLY A 91 9.16 2.53 19.04
C GLY A 91 8.01 2.38 18.02
N ILE A 92 6.77 2.48 18.47
CA ILE A 92 5.58 2.51 17.59
C ILE A 92 5.05 3.95 17.49
N GLY A 93 5.37 4.59 16.38
CA GLY A 93 4.84 5.90 16.05
C GLY A 93 3.53 5.83 15.27
N ASP A 94 2.97 6.99 14.96
CA ASP A 94 1.71 7.11 14.22
C ASP A 94 1.76 6.39 12.86
N TRP A 95 2.83 6.57 12.09
CA TRP A 95 3.02 5.88 10.81
C TRP A 95 2.89 4.35 10.94
N THR A 96 3.56 3.77 11.94
CA THR A 96 3.54 2.32 12.17
C THR A 96 2.15 1.85 12.61
N ALA A 97 1.49 2.59 13.49
CA ALA A 97 0.14 2.28 13.97
C ALA A 97 -0.88 2.32 12.82
N GLN A 98 -0.83 3.35 11.96
CA GLN A 98 -1.68 3.46 10.78
C GLN A 98 -1.39 2.35 9.77
N TYR A 99 -0.12 1.99 9.56
CA TYR A 99 0.26 0.88 8.68
C TYR A 99 -0.28 -0.46 9.18
N ILE A 100 -0.19 -0.73 10.49
CA ILE A 100 -0.76 -1.92 11.12
C ILE A 100 -2.29 -1.93 10.98
N ALA A 101 -2.96 -0.79 11.20
CA ALA A 101 -4.40 -0.67 11.02
C ALA A 101 -4.82 -1.01 9.58
N MET A 102 -4.09 -0.51 8.59
CA MET A 102 -4.32 -0.81 7.18
C MET A 102 -4.16 -2.29 6.87
N ARG A 103 -3.06 -2.92 7.34
CA ARG A 103 -2.66 -4.27 6.91
C ARG A 103 -3.27 -5.38 7.78
N ALA A 104 -3.24 -5.23 9.09
CA ALA A 104 -3.71 -6.26 10.02
C ALA A 104 -5.19 -6.14 10.34
N LEU A 105 -5.68 -4.92 10.59
CA LEU A 105 -7.09 -4.69 10.87
C LEU A 105 -7.94 -4.53 9.59
N ARG A 106 -7.30 -4.42 8.43
CA ARG A 106 -7.95 -4.18 7.12
C ARG A 106 -8.81 -2.91 7.10
N TRP A 107 -8.40 -1.92 7.90
CA TRP A 107 -9.15 -0.67 7.98
C TRP A 107 -9.03 0.13 6.69
N PRO A 108 -10.15 0.43 6.00
CA PRO A 108 -10.10 1.08 4.70
C PRO A 108 -9.72 2.56 4.77
N ASP A 109 -9.78 3.17 5.96
CA ASP A 109 -9.54 4.61 6.14
C ASP A 109 -8.26 4.93 6.93
N ALA A 110 -7.31 4.00 7.04
CA ALA A 110 -5.99 4.28 7.61
C ALA A 110 -5.20 5.23 6.70
N PHE A 111 -4.52 6.21 7.32
CA PHE A 111 -3.75 7.20 6.57
C PHE A 111 -2.46 7.56 7.32
N PRO A 112 -1.30 7.05 6.89
CA PRO A 112 0.00 7.36 7.49
C PRO A 112 0.49 8.74 7.02
N ALA A 113 -0.08 9.82 7.57
CA ALA A 113 0.17 11.20 7.14
C ALA A 113 1.66 11.60 7.10
N GLY A 114 2.51 10.96 7.92
CA GLY A 114 3.97 11.17 7.95
C GLY A 114 4.77 10.40 6.91
N ASP A 115 4.14 9.73 5.94
CA ASP A 115 4.82 8.90 4.96
C ASP A 115 5.50 9.72 3.87
N VAL A 116 6.82 9.56 3.72
CA VAL A 116 7.63 10.32 2.77
C VAL A 116 7.28 10.00 1.30
N ALA A 117 6.98 8.73 1.00
CA ALA A 117 6.60 8.34 -0.35
C ALA A 117 5.22 8.92 -0.71
N LEU A 118 4.32 8.96 0.26
CA LEU A 118 3.02 9.60 0.12
C LEU A 118 3.16 11.12 -0.07
N HIS A 119 4.04 11.81 0.70
CA HIS A 119 4.32 13.23 0.50
C HIS A 119 4.81 13.52 -0.91
N LYS A 120 5.69 12.67 -1.43
CA LYS A 120 6.20 12.78 -2.81
C LYS A 120 5.07 12.60 -3.83
N ALA A 121 4.25 11.57 -3.68
CA ALA A 121 3.14 11.29 -4.59
C ALA A 121 2.08 12.40 -4.60
N LEU A 122 1.89 13.10 -3.47
CA LEU A 122 0.96 14.22 -3.34
C LEU A 122 1.56 15.58 -3.71
N GLY A 123 2.85 15.64 -4.02
CA GLY A 123 3.52 16.91 -4.32
C GLY A 123 3.70 17.85 -3.12
N VAL A 124 3.54 17.36 -1.89
CA VAL A 124 3.61 18.17 -0.66
C VAL A 124 4.97 18.10 0.05
N GLN A 125 5.91 17.33 -0.47
CA GLN A 125 7.22 17.05 0.16
C GLN A 125 8.02 18.30 0.52
N GLY A 126 7.92 19.38 -0.26
CA GLY A 126 8.64 20.64 -0.05
C GLY A 126 7.92 21.66 0.85
N LEU A 127 6.73 21.36 1.35
CA LEU A 127 5.95 22.29 2.14
C LEU A 127 6.43 22.34 3.60
N LYS A 128 6.08 23.41 4.31
CA LYS A 128 6.48 23.64 5.72
C LYS A 128 6.00 22.51 6.66
N ASN A 129 4.83 21.95 6.39
CA ASN A 129 4.26 20.86 7.20
C ASN A 129 3.63 19.81 6.27
N PRO A 130 4.44 18.98 5.60
CA PRO A 130 3.95 18.05 4.59
C PRO A 130 2.94 17.03 5.13
N ALA A 131 3.07 16.60 6.39
CA ALA A 131 2.13 15.66 7.02
C ALA A 131 0.74 16.27 7.16
N ARG A 132 0.65 17.55 7.58
CA ARG A 132 -0.62 18.26 7.70
C ARG A 132 -1.27 18.48 6.32
N GLU A 133 -0.47 18.88 5.35
CA GLU A 133 -0.98 19.11 3.98
C GLU A 133 -1.46 17.78 3.35
N ALA A 134 -0.74 16.68 3.56
CA ALA A 134 -1.17 15.36 3.14
C ALA A 134 -2.49 14.94 3.82
N GLU A 135 -2.60 15.15 5.14
CA GLU A 135 -3.84 14.88 5.89
C GLU A 135 -5.01 15.68 5.32
N GLN A 136 -4.82 16.98 5.09
CA GLN A 136 -5.84 17.86 4.53
C GLN A 136 -6.29 17.39 3.13
N ALA A 137 -5.35 17.08 2.25
CA ALA A 137 -5.64 16.55 0.90
C ALA A 137 -6.41 15.23 0.95
N SER A 138 -6.17 14.41 1.97
CA SER A 138 -6.80 13.09 2.12
C SER A 138 -8.27 13.13 2.56
N LEU A 139 -8.77 14.27 3.02
CA LEU A 139 -10.14 14.37 3.56
C LEU A 139 -11.21 13.99 2.53
N ALA A 140 -10.99 14.32 1.25
CA ALA A 140 -11.88 13.97 0.17
C ALA A 140 -11.94 12.45 -0.13
N TRP A 141 -10.98 11.67 0.38
CA TRP A 141 -10.91 10.23 0.13
C TRP A 141 -11.54 9.38 1.24
N LYS A 142 -12.02 10.00 2.30
CA LYS A 142 -12.74 9.30 3.37
C LYS A 142 -14.00 8.64 2.82
N PRO A 143 -14.32 7.41 3.24
CA PRO A 143 -13.64 6.56 4.22
C PRO A 143 -12.66 5.56 3.58
N TRP A 144 -12.05 5.87 2.43
CA TRP A 144 -11.26 4.93 1.60
C TRP A 144 -9.79 5.32 1.47
N ARG A 145 -9.25 6.07 2.42
CA ARG A 145 -7.88 6.62 2.38
C ARG A 145 -6.79 5.56 2.22
N SER A 146 -6.98 4.36 2.77
CA SER A 146 -6.02 3.25 2.61
C SER A 146 -5.81 2.84 1.16
N TYR A 147 -6.86 2.88 0.33
CA TYR A 147 -6.75 2.57 -1.10
C TYR A 147 -5.99 3.65 -1.85
N ALA A 148 -6.22 4.92 -1.52
CA ALA A 148 -5.46 6.04 -2.07
C ALA A 148 -3.97 5.94 -1.72
N VAL A 149 -3.64 5.59 -0.47
CA VAL A 149 -2.25 5.36 -0.02
C VAL A 149 -1.58 4.23 -0.81
N ILE A 150 -2.25 3.08 -0.97
CA ILE A 150 -1.70 1.96 -1.74
C ILE A 150 -1.47 2.36 -3.20
N ARG A 151 -2.41 3.12 -3.79
CA ARG A 151 -2.28 3.63 -5.15
C ARG A 151 -1.09 4.60 -5.28
N ALA A 152 -0.91 5.51 -4.31
CA ALA A 152 0.23 6.41 -4.26
C ALA A 152 1.56 5.65 -4.20
N TRP A 153 1.66 4.61 -3.37
CA TRP A 153 2.86 3.78 -3.27
C TRP A 153 3.17 2.96 -4.52
N SER A 154 2.17 2.62 -5.33
CA SER A 154 2.38 1.92 -6.60
C SER A 154 2.81 2.83 -7.75
N GLY A 155 3.00 4.12 -7.53
CA GLY A 155 3.34 5.10 -8.56
C GLY A 155 2.20 5.43 -9.54
N ALA A 156 0.99 4.97 -9.24
CA ALA A 156 -0.16 5.14 -10.13
C ALA A 156 -0.87 6.52 -10.01
N MET A 157 -0.29 7.46 -9.24
CA MET A 157 -0.82 8.81 -9.10
C MET A 157 -0.35 9.78 -10.21
N ASP A 158 0.55 9.35 -11.08
CA ASP A 158 0.96 10.12 -12.27
C ASP A 158 -0.05 10.03 -13.43
N THR A 159 -1.16 9.31 -13.26
CA THR A 159 -2.28 9.35 -14.22
C THR A 159 -3.04 10.66 -14.04
N PRO A 160 -3.40 11.37 -15.13
CA PRO A 160 -4.16 12.61 -15.03
C PRO A 160 -5.42 12.39 -14.19
N SER A 161 -5.75 13.39 -13.38
CA SER A 161 -6.96 13.39 -12.55
C SER A 161 -8.15 12.94 -13.39
N PRO A 162 -9.06 12.11 -12.86
CA PRO A 162 -10.30 11.85 -13.54
C PRO A 162 -10.96 13.21 -13.84
N PRO A 163 -11.62 13.36 -14.99
CA PRO A 163 -12.27 14.61 -15.37
C PRO A 163 -13.15 15.06 -14.21
N ASP A 164 -13.13 16.36 -13.95
CA ASP A 164 -13.91 16.99 -12.89
C ASP A 164 -15.37 16.51 -12.98
N ALA A 165 -16.00 16.29 -11.83
CA ALA A 165 -17.42 15.88 -11.78
C ALA A 165 -18.31 16.80 -12.63
N THR A 166 -17.92 18.06 -12.81
CA THR A 166 -18.54 19.03 -13.69
C THR A 166 -18.41 18.64 -15.18
N GLU A 167 -17.26 18.09 -15.60
CA GLU A 167 -17.08 17.60 -16.97
C GLU A 167 -17.85 16.31 -17.25
N LEU A 168 -17.94 15.40 -16.26
CA LEU A 168 -18.74 14.18 -16.36
C LEU A 168 -20.24 14.50 -16.44
N ILE A 169 -20.73 15.49 -15.70
CA ILE A 169 -22.10 15.97 -15.75
C ILE A 169 -22.36 16.66 -17.09
N ALA A 170 -21.44 17.48 -17.58
CA ALA A 170 -21.56 18.14 -18.89
C ALA A 170 -21.55 17.14 -20.05
N ALA A 171 -20.76 16.06 -19.96
CA ALA A 171 -20.75 14.98 -20.95
C ALA A 171 -22.05 14.14 -20.94
N SER A 172 -22.66 14.00 -19.75
CA SER A 172 -23.93 13.25 -19.55
C SER A 172 -25.19 14.03 -20.05
N ILE A 173 -25.10 15.37 -20.19
CA ILE A 173 -26.19 16.24 -20.59
C ILE A 173 -26.20 16.52 -22.10
N ARG A 174 -25.24 15.96 -22.86
CA ARG A 174 -25.32 16.07 -24.33
C ARG A 174 -26.54 15.31 -24.86
N PRO A 175 -27.52 15.99 -25.48
CA PRO A 175 -28.67 15.31 -26.05
C PRO A 175 -28.22 14.40 -27.20
N ALA A 176 -28.68 13.16 -27.16
CA ALA A 176 -28.53 12.22 -28.28
C ALA A 176 -29.34 12.72 -29.48
N GLY A 177 -28.69 13.50 -30.31
CA GLY A 177 -29.38 14.02 -31.49
C GLY A 177 -28.59 15.09 -32.24
N ALA A 178 -27.64 14.67 -33.08
CA ALA A 178 -27.38 15.27 -34.40
C ALA A 178 -26.08 14.64 -34.98
N GLY A 179 -26.22 13.95 -36.10
CA GLY A 179 -25.05 13.66 -36.91
C GLY A 179 -24.97 12.27 -37.53
N CYS A 180 -26.07 11.86 -38.20
CA CYS A 180 -25.92 10.90 -39.28
C CYS A 180 -25.11 11.59 -40.41
N GLN A 181 -23.81 11.49 -40.41
CA GLN A 181 -22.97 11.87 -41.55
C GLN A 181 -22.68 10.64 -42.38
N LYS A 182 -23.22 10.73 -43.62
CA LYS A 182 -23.10 9.77 -44.73
C LYS A 182 -21.61 9.50 -45.02
N SER A 183 -21.26 8.23 -45.10
CA SER A 183 -19.99 7.73 -45.62
C SER A 183 -19.78 8.16 -47.08
N PRO A 184 -18.59 8.65 -47.49
CA PRO A 184 -18.32 8.81 -48.92
C PRO A 184 -17.97 7.44 -49.54
N THR A 185 -18.77 7.10 -50.54
CA THR A 185 -18.54 5.98 -51.47
C THR A 185 -17.19 6.11 -52.17
N LYS A 186 -16.36 5.11 -52.06
CA LYS A 186 -15.15 4.94 -52.89
C LYS A 186 -15.58 4.57 -54.31
N SER A 187 -15.37 5.49 -55.24
CA SER A 187 -15.35 5.22 -56.67
C SER A 187 -14.03 4.58 -57.04
N ALA A 188 -14.11 3.37 -57.58
CA ALA A 188 -13.01 2.71 -58.24
C ALA A 188 -12.71 3.35 -59.60
N LYS A 189 -11.43 3.63 -59.86
CA LYS A 189 -10.97 3.86 -61.23
C LYS A 189 -9.66 3.10 -61.45
N ALA A 190 -9.77 2.07 -62.27
CA ALA A 190 -8.65 1.28 -62.82
C ALA A 190 -7.95 2.05 -63.93
N ALA A 191 -6.64 1.89 -64.01
CA ALA A 191 -5.80 1.94 -65.22
C ALA A 191 -4.43 1.41 -64.77
N ALA A 192 -3.93 0.29 -65.12
CA ALA A 192 -3.49 -0.32 -66.38
C ALA A 192 -2.15 0.23 -66.89
N THR A 193 -1.23 -0.73 -67.13
CA THR A 193 -0.02 -0.68 -68.03
C THR A 193 1.18 0.04 -67.49
N ALA A 194 2.43 -0.42 -67.65
CA ALA A 194 3.13 -1.46 -68.37
C ALA A 194 4.61 -1.45 -67.88
N ASN A 195 5.20 -2.61 -67.63
CA ASN A 195 6.27 -3.23 -68.43
C ASN A 195 7.54 -2.38 -68.69
N THR A 196 8.66 -2.85 -68.23
CA THR A 196 9.93 -3.19 -68.95
C THR A 196 11.12 -3.20 -68.01
N ARG A 197 11.70 -4.38 -67.79
CA ARG A 197 13.00 -4.95 -68.27
C ARG A 197 14.29 -4.19 -67.99
N SER A 198 15.19 -5.02 -67.48
CA SER A 198 16.68 -5.15 -67.71
C SER A 198 17.55 -4.22 -66.89
N SER A 199 18.45 -4.73 -66.13
CA SER A 199 19.62 -5.53 -66.33
C SER A 199 20.11 -6.01 -64.95
#